data_6de011ac6b0ed52becb8c876770af6ea
#
_entry.id   6de011ac6b0ed52becb8c876770af6ea
#
_cell.length_a   1.000
_cell.length_b   1.000
_cell.length_c   1.000
_cell.angle_alpha   90.00
_cell.angle_beta   90.00
_cell.angle_gamma   90.00
#
_symmetry.space_group_name_H-M   'P 1'
#
loop_
_entity.id
_entity.type
_entity.pdbx_description
1 polymer ?
#
loop_
_entity_poly.entity_id
_entity_poly.type
_entity_poly.pdbx_seq_one_letter_code
_entity_poly.pdbx_strand_id
1 'polypeptide(L)'
;MARQSFKTRLAGVASLALIPTLLAAQTPAPNPEAPKTAAPVRAPEPGADDSSVFPAPQMVEGLPFETRPPEKADDKPLFPQQTRAPYHKAADYTVTTITNKLHLPWCIAFLPDGKFLITEKENPGALRIVDKDGSISAPIAGLTTLAAPDKLGLLDVALDPNFARNKRVFFTFFERLQDGYSNTYVAHGVLDETAGALYEVTVIFRAIPAAPVKNFSMKQGGRIAFAKDGSLFLPIGDRDQGTPWMVAQQTDNDLGKIIHITQDGLPAANNPYLHKPGVLPEIWSIGTRSQEGLAFDPKTGHLWEIEHGPRGGDELNLIKPGKNYGWPIITHGIDYPGVPIGEGITAKEGLEQPVYYWDPVIAPSGLAFYKGNLFPQWKNSVFVGGLRGRMLDRLELKNDKVVAEEPLLTELHSRIRDVRVGPDGAVYVLTESDRLLKLTPK
;
A
#
# COMPACT_ATOMS: atom_id res chain seq x y z
N MET A 1 15.62 59.50 -10.21
CA MET A 1 16.95 59.79 -10.78
C MET A 1 17.58 58.45 -11.06
N ALA A 2 17.98 58.03 -12.19
CA ALA A 2 18.20 58.39 -13.53
C ALA A 2 18.22 57.04 -14.33
N ARG A 3 17.51 57.02 -15.40
CA ARG A 3 17.58 55.95 -16.44
C ARG A 3 18.94 56.07 -17.17
N GLN A 4 19.54 54.91 -17.51
CA GLN A 4 20.46 54.89 -18.66
C GLN A 4 20.13 53.68 -19.56
N SER A 5 19.76 54.05 -20.79
CA SER A 5 19.61 53.22 -21.95
C SER A 5 20.97 52.91 -22.60
N PHE A 6 21.16 51.71 -23.13
CA PHE A 6 22.26 51.44 -24.06
C PHE A 6 21.69 50.96 -25.41
N LYS A 7 22.13 51.67 -26.42
CA LYS A 7 21.75 51.50 -27.83
C LYS A 7 22.56 50.44 -28.50
N THR A 8 21.89 49.74 -29.38
CA THR A 8 22.32 48.90 -30.49
C THR A 8 23.47 49.41 -31.33
N ARG A 9 24.38 48.53 -31.76
CA ARG A 9 25.17 48.66 -32.98
C ARG A 9 25.11 47.36 -33.79
N LEU A 10 24.57 47.48 -34.99
CA LEU A 10 24.70 46.53 -36.10
C LEU A 10 26.14 46.62 -36.65
N ALA A 11 26.74 45.47 -36.93
CA ALA A 11 27.86 45.36 -37.85
C ALA A 11 27.56 44.20 -38.82
N GLY A 12 27.47 44.56 -40.12
CA GLY A 12 27.26 43.61 -41.19
C GLY A 12 28.55 42.87 -41.54
N VAL A 13 28.41 41.61 -41.92
CA VAL A 13 29.51 40.82 -42.53
C VAL A 13 28.97 40.14 -43.79
N ALA A 14 29.82 40.29 -44.84
CA ALA A 14 29.54 39.93 -46.20
C ALA A 14 29.43 38.40 -46.45
N SER A 15 28.57 38.05 -47.38
CA SER A 15 28.42 36.70 -47.92
C SER A 15 29.60 36.31 -48.80
N LEU A 16 30.25 35.18 -48.48
CA LEU A 16 31.03 34.42 -49.46
C LEU A 16 30.26 33.13 -49.80
N ALA A 17 29.92 33.01 -51.09
CA ALA A 17 29.32 31.80 -51.63
C ALA A 17 30.40 30.74 -51.83
N LEU A 18 30.24 29.59 -51.19
CA LEU A 18 31.00 28.37 -51.47
C LEU A 18 30.06 27.36 -52.10
N ILE A 19 30.41 26.90 -53.26
CA ILE A 19 29.75 25.86 -54.07
C ILE A 19 30.04 24.51 -53.39
N PRO A 20 29.05 23.69 -53.02
CA PRO A 20 29.34 22.35 -52.49
C PRO A 20 29.47 21.36 -53.67
N THR A 21 30.62 20.70 -53.73
CA THR A 21 30.85 19.49 -54.53
C THR A 21 30.01 18.34 -53.96
N LEU A 22 29.13 17.78 -54.79
CA LEU A 22 28.37 16.57 -54.48
C LEU A 22 29.33 15.38 -54.30
N LEU A 23 29.54 14.92 -53.11
CA LEU A 23 30.09 13.59 -52.81
C LEU A 23 28.91 12.64 -52.63
N ALA A 24 28.75 11.67 -53.52
CA ALA A 24 27.73 10.64 -53.43
C ALA A 24 28.00 9.77 -52.18
N ALA A 25 27.14 9.89 -51.18
CA ALA A 25 27.19 9.02 -49.99
C ALA A 25 26.67 7.63 -50.41
N GLN A 26 27.53 6.62 -50.34
CA GLN A 26 27.16 5.23 -50.41
C GLN A 26 26.34 4.88 -49.16
N THR A 27 25.11 4.40 -49.36
CA THR A 27 24.29 3.81 -48.29
C THR A 27 24.97 2.55 -47.76
N PRO A 28 25.20 2.42 -46.43
CA PRO A 28 25.69 1.17 -45.89
C PRO A 28 24.61 0.08 -46.03
N ALA A 29 25.04 -1.12 -46.36
CA ALA A 29 24.21 -2.31 -46.40
C ALA A 29 23.51 -2.57 -45.06
N PRO A 30 22.27 -3.11 -45.06
CA PRO A 30 21.57 -3.40 -43.81
C PRO A 30 22.36 -4.43 -43.00
N ASN A 31 22.61 -4.09 -41.74
CA ASN A 31 23.22 -4.98 -40.76
C ASN A 31 22.32 -6.22 -40.59
N PRO A 32 22.84 -7.47 -40.58
CA PRO A 32 22.02 -8.63 -40.33
C PRO A 32 21.35 -8.49 -38.93
N GLU A 33 20.03 -8.67 -38.92
CA GLU A 33 19.23 -8.66 -37.72
C GLU A 33 19.87 -9.56 -36.64
N ALA A 34 20.22 -8.98 -35.51
CA ALA A 34 20.58 -9.74 -34.31
C ALA A 34 19.41 -10.67 -33.97
N PRO A 35 19.65 -11.92 -33.56
CA PRO A 35 18.57 -12.82 -33.21
C PRO A 35 17.72 -12.17 -32.13
N LYS A 36 16.40 -12.04 -32.37
CA LYS A 36 15.42 -11.60 -31.39
C LYS A 36 15.58 -12.51 -30.18
N THR A 37 16.24 -12.03 -29.16
CA THR A 37 16.21 -12.68 -27.85
C THR A 37 14.74 -12.74 -27.46
N ALA A 38 14.22 -13.96 -27.32
CA ALA A 38 12.90 -14.20 -26.79
C ALA A 38 12.76 -13.39 -25.51
N ALA A 39 11.64 -12.68 -25.36
CA ALA A 39 11.33 -11.96 -24.11
C ALA A 39 11.56 -12.94 -22.97
N PRO A 40 12.21 -12.52 -21.87
CA PRO A 40 12.44 -13.41 -20.74
C PRO A 40 11.09 -13.98 -20.32
N VAL A 41 10.98 -15.30 -20.34
CA VAL A 41 9.81 -16.01 -19.81
C VAL A 41 9.67 -15.51 -18.39
N ARG A 42 8.56 -14.84 -18.10
CA ARG A 42 8.21 -14.36 -16.74
C ARG A 42 8.34 -15.56 -15.82
N ALA A 43 9.29 -15.53 -14.90
CA ALA A 43 9.32 -16.51 -13.82
C ALA A 43 7.93 -16.48 -13.16
N PRO A 44 7.27 -17.62 -12.91
CA PRO A 44 5.98 -17.63 -12.23
C PRO A 44 6.15 -16.85 -10.92
N GLU A 45 5.20 -15.98 -10.63
CA GLU A 45 5.20 -15.26 -9.37
C GLU A 45 5.33 -16.28 -8.24
N PRO A 46 6.23 -16.08 -7.26
CA PRO A 46 6.35 -17.00 -6.14
C PRO A 46 4.96 -17.13 -5.49
N GLY A 47 4.29 -18.25 -5.68
CA GLY A 47 3.03 -18.56 -5.01
C GLY A 47 1.76 -18.60 -5.85
N ALA A 48 1.80 -18.52 -7.19
CA ALA A 48 0.56 -18.60 -7.97
C ALA A 48 -0.17 -19.94 -7.84
N ASP A 49 0.52 -21.07 -7.51
CA ASP A 49 -0.14 -22.40 -7.45
C ASP A 49 0.58 -23.45 -6.60
N ASP A 50 1.42 -23.05 -5.66
CA ASP A 50 2.13 -24.03 -4.82
C ASP A 50 1.34 -24.29 -3.53
N SER A 51 0.31 -25.13 -3.64
CA SER A 51 -0.41 -25.70 -2.48
C SER A 51 0.51 -26.55 -1.58
N SER A 52 1.70 -26.94 -2.06
CA SER A 52 2.69 -27.70 -1.30
C SER A 52 3.50 -26.85 -0.32
N VAL A 53 3.52 -25.52 -0.47
CA VAL A 53 4.34 -24.61 0.35
C VAL A 53 3.70 -24.30 1.70
N PHE A 54 2.39 -24.47 1.83
CA PHE A 54 1.68 -24.23 3.09
C PHE A 54 0.88 -25.47 3.50
N PRO A 55 1.45 -26.37 4.34
CA PRO A 55 0.63 -27.40 4.97
C PRO A 55 -0.55 -26.71 5.68
N ALA A 56 -1.72 -27.32 5.61
CA ALA A 56 -2.89 -26.81 6.31
C ALA A 56 -2.52 -26.52 7.78
N PRO A 57 -2.80 -25.33 8.30
CA PRO A 57 -2.41 -24.96 9.65
C PRO A 57 -3.06 -25.92 10.64
N GLN A 58 -2.31 -26.36 11.64
CA GLN A 58 -2.84 -27.17 12.73
C GLN A 58 -3.55 -26.24 13.73
N MET A 59 -4.86 -26.14 13.61
CA MET A 59 -5.68 -25.30 14.50
C MET A 59 -5.99 -26.04 15.82
N VAL A 60 -5.08 -25.95 16.77
CA VAL A 60 -5.25 -26.52 18.11
C VAL A 60 -5.41 -25.37 19.11
N GLU A 61 -6.54 -25.34 19.80
CA GLU A 61 -6.85 -24.29 20.79
C GLU A 61 -5.72 -24.11 21.80
N GLY A 62 -5.28 -22.89 21.99
CA GLY A 62 -4.21 -22.53 22.93
C GLY A 62 -2.78 -22.75 22.43
N LEU A 63 -2.57 -23.34 21.26
CA LEU A 63 -1.26 -23.49 20.63
C LEU A 63 -1.13 -22.58 19.40
N PRO A 64 0.07 -22.09 19.05
CA PRO A 64 0.27 -21.38 17.81
C PRO A 64 -0.10 -22.24 16.59
N PHE A 65 -0.84 -21.68 15.63
CA PHE A 65 -1.14 -22.40 14.39
C PHE A 65 0.06 -22.42 13.43
N GLU A 66 0.95 -21.41 13.50
CA GLU A 66 2.18 -21.39 12.72
C GLU A 66 3.26 -22.24 13.37
N THR A 67 3.54 -23.38 12.77
CA THR A 67 4.49 -24.39 13.28
C THR A 67 5.74 -24.53 12.43
N ARG A 68 5.81 -23.86 11.28
CA ARG A 68 6.99 -23.89 10.40
C ARG A 68 8.19 -23.23 11.09
N PRO A 69 9.43 -23.64 10.78
CA PRO A 69 10.61 -22.95 11.27
C PRO A 69 10.58 -21.45 10.89
N PRO A 70 11.05 -20.56 11.76
CA PRO A 70 11.23 -19.16 11.38
C PRO A 70 12.30 -19.01 10.29
N GLU A 71 12.15 -18.03 9.43
CA GLU A 71 13.15 -17.71 8.40
C GLU A 71 14.42 -17.12 9.03
N LYS A 72 14.27 -16.33 10.10
CA LYS A 72 15.37 -15.84 10.94
C LYS A 72 15.52 -16.75 12.16
N ALA A 73 16.28 -17.83 11.98
CA ALA A 73 16.37 -18.94 12.95
C ALA A 73 16.87 -18.54 14.35
N ASP A 74 17.63 -17.47 14.46
CA ASP A 74 18.20 -16.94 15.71
C ASP A 74 17.32 -15.88 16.39
N ASP A 75 16.22 -15.49 15.74
CA ASP A 75 15.31 -14.48 16.28
C ASP A 75 14.53 -14.98 17.50
N LYS A 76 14.31 -14.05 18.44
CA LYS A 76 13.53 -14.31 19.63
C LYS A 76 12.63 -13.13 19.93
N PRO A 77 11.35 -13.37 20.23
CA PRO A 77 10.45 -12.31 20.66
C PRO A 77 10.97 -11.65 21.94
N LEU A 78 10.86 -10.32 21.99
CA LEU A 78 11.28 -9.54 23.17
C LEU A 78 10.27 -9.64 24.32
N PHE A 79 9.04 -10.04 24.03
CA PHE A 79 8.00 -10.27 25.02
C PHE A 79 7.06 -11.41 24.55
N PRO A 80 6.36 -12.05 25.48
CA PRO A 80 5.41 -13.12 25.15
C PRO A 80 4.37 -12.65 24.12
N GLN A 81 4.06 -13.52 23.15
CA GLN A 81 3.05 -13.28 22.11
C GLN A 81 3.35 -12.13 21.15
N GLN A 82 4.60 -11.66 21.07
CA GLN A 82 5.04 -10.75 19.99
C GLN A 82 5.01 -11.43 18.62
N THR A 83 5.03 -12.74 18.59
CA THR A 83 4.85 -13.61 17.42
C THR A 83 4.19 -14.90 17.85
N ARG A 84 3.62 -15.67 16.90
CA ARG A 84 3.06 -17.00 17.13
C ARG A 84 2.13 -17.04 18.35
N ALA A 85 1.18 -16.10 18.39
CA ALA A 85 0.17 -16.07 19.44
C ALA A 85 -0.65 -17.38 19.43
N PRO A 86 -1.21 -17.79 20.58
CA PRO A 86 -2.01 -19.01 20.63
C PRO A 86 -3.26 -18.88 19.75
N TYR A 87 -3.59 -19.94 19.04
CA TYR A 87 -4.83 -20.03 18.27
C TYR A 87 -6.03 -20.01 19.23
N HIS A 88 -7.02 -19.18 18.87
CA HIS A 88 -8.30 -19.12 19.57
C HIS A 88 -9.44 -18.92 18.55
N LYS A 89 -10.32 -19.94 18.44
CA LYS A 89 -11.49 -19.87 17.60
C LYS A 89 -12.57 -19.01 18.26
N ALA A 90 -12.85 -17.84 17.70
CA ALA A 90 -13.82 -16.93 18.31
C ALA A 90 -15.27 -17.15 17.87
N ALA A 91 -15.53 -17.44 16.58
CA ALA A 91 -16.90 -17.60 16.08
C ALA A 91 -16.95 -18.46 14.81
N ASP A 92 -18.09 -19.10 14.59
CA ASP A 92 -18.43 -19.67 13.28
C ASP A 92 -19.01 -18.59 12.37
N TYR A 93 -18.74 -18.70 11.08
CA TYR A 93 -19.20 -17.74 10.08
C TYR A 93 -19.60 -18.44 8.78
N THR A 94 -20.40 -17.74 7.99
CA THR A 94 -20.78 -18.11 6.62
C THR A 94 -20.15 -17.12 5.64
N VAL A 95 -19.65 -17.63 4.52
CA VAL A 95 -19.09 -16.82 3.43
C VAL A 95 -20.08 -16.73 2.28
N THR A 96 -20.42 -15.52 1.88
CA THR A 96 -21.23 -15.24 0.69
C THR A 96 -20.38 -14.52 -0.34
N THR A 97 -20.30 -15.02 -1.57
CA THR A 97 -19.70 -14.32 -2.68
C THR A 97 -20.69 -13.31 -3.24
N ILE A 98 -20.36 -12.00 -3.16
CA ILE A 98 -21.15 -10.93 -3.74
C ILE A 98 -20.90 -10.86 -5.25
N THR A 99 -19.62 -10.87 -5.65
CA THR A 99 -19.22 -10.96 -7.06
C THR A 99 -17.87 -11.67 -7.19
N ASN A 100 -17.64 -12.26 -8.36
CA ASN A 100 -16.38 -12.89 -8.76
C ASN A 100 -15.91 -12.38 -10.15
N LYS A 101 -16.25 -11.13 -10.48
CA LYS A 101 -16.01 -10.53 -11.79
C LYS A 101 -15.16 -9.25 -11.72
N LEU A 102 -14.53 -9.00 -10.58
CA LEU A 102 -13.60 -7.90 -10.41
C LEU A 102 -12.27 -8.21 -11.12
N HIS A 103 -11.50 -7.19 -11.42
CA HIS A 103 -10.18 -7.33 -12.01
C HIS A 103 -9.10 -6.71 -11.10
N LEU A 104 -8.27 -7.55 -10.47
CA LEU A 104 -7.22 -7.11 -9.53
C LEU A 104 -7.72 -6.05 -8.53
N PRO A 105 -8.81 -6.31 -7.79
CA PRO A 105 -9.36 -5.33 -6.86
C PRO A 105 -8.36 -5.04 -5.74
N TRP A 106 -8.30 -3.77 -5.30
CA TRP A 106 -7.32 -3.36 -4.30
C TRP A 106 -7.93 -2.85 -3.00
N CYS A 107 -9.04 -2.09 -3.06
CA CYS A 107 -9.69 -1.51 -1.88
C CYS A 107 -11.21 -1.44 -2.01
N ILE A 108 -11.91 -1.47 -0.87
CA ILE A 108 -13.35 -1.29 -0.72
C ILE A 108 -13.66 -0.04 0.09
N ALA A 109 -14.57 0.81 -0.41
CA ALA A 109 -15.29 1.80 0.39
C ALA A 109 -16.80 1.55 0.30
N PHE A 110 -17.55 1.86 1.37
CA PHE A 110 -19.00 1.65 1.44
C PHE A 110 -19.73 2.94 1.12
N LEU A 111 -20.55 2.95 0.06
CA LEU A 111 -21.44 4.05 -0.23
C LEU A 111 -22.64 4.06 0.73
N PRO A 112 -23.24 5.24 1.03
CA PRO A 112 -24.34 5.34 1.99
C PRO A 112 -25.58 4.53 1.64
N ASP A 113 -25.83 4.26 0.35
CA ASP A 113 -26.94 3.43 -0.15
C ASP A 113 -26.66 1.92 -0.05
N GLY A 114 -25.48 1.55 0.43
CA GLY A 114 -25.01 0.20 0.66
C GLY A 114 -24.35 -0.48 -0.54
N LYS A 115 -24.06 0.26 -1.61
CA LYS A 115 -23.17 -0.17 -2.68
C LYS A 115 -21.71 -0.07 -2.23
N PHE A 116 -20.83 -0.60 -3.06
CA PHE A 116 -19.40 -0.60 -2.83
C PHE A 116 -18.69 0.24 -3.91
N LEU A 117 -17.78 1.08 -3.48
CA LEU A 117 -16.83 1.73 -4.38
C LEU A 117 -15.52 0.97 -4.29
N ILE A 118 -15.06 0.40 -5.40
CA ILE A 118 -13.91 -0.51 -5.44
C ILE A 118 -12.88 0.02 -6.44
N THR A 119 -11.62 0.03 -6.02
CA THR A 119 -10.49 0.24 -6.93
C THR A 119 -10.04 -1.07 -7.54
N GLU A 120 -9.85 -1.08 -8.86
CA GLU A 120 -9.12 -2.08 -9.62
C GLU A 120 -7.72 -1.52 -9.92
N LYS A 121 -6.68 -2.25 -9.54
CA LYS A 121 -5.34 -1.69 -9.40
C LYS A 121 -4.74 -1.19 -10.73
N GLU A 122 -4.75 -2.04 -11.75
CA GLU A 122 -4.01 -1.79 -12.99
C GLU A 122 -4.52 -2.61 -14.17
N ASN A 123 -4.10 -2.22 -15.38
CA ASN A 123 -4.30 -2.91 -16.65
C ASN A 123 -5.76 -2.93 -17.17
N PRO A 124 -6.47 -1.82 -17.25
CA PRO A 124 -6.18 -0.48 -16.72
C PRO A 124 -6.62 -0.32 -15.26
N GLY A 125 -6.03 0.66 -14.54
CA GLY A 125 -6.53 1.07 -13.24
C GLY A 125 -7.94 1.66 -13.36
N ALA A 126 -8.91 1.18 -12.57
CA ALA A 126 -10.30 1.60 -12.65
C ALA A 126 -10.93 1.77 -11.28
N LEU A 127 -11.90 2.68 -11.20
CA LEU A 127 -12.81 2.80 -10.07
C LEU A 127 -14.17 2.24 -10.51
N ARG A 128 -14.77 1.36 -9.69
CA ARG A 128 -16.03 0.68 -9.98
C ARG A 128 -17.04 0.88 -8.85
N ILE A 129 -18.30 0.98 -9.22
CA ILE A 129 -19.40 0.77 -8.27
C ILE A 129 -19.90 -0.67 -8.42
N VAL A 130 -19.96 -1.38 -7.29
CA VAL A 130 -20.55 -2.72 -7.22
C VAL A 130 -21.83 -2.61 -6.43
N ASP A 131 -22.95 -3.11 -6.99
CA ASP A 131 -24.23 -3.13 -6.30
C ASP A 131 -24.31 -4.32 -5.33
N LYS A 132 -25.31 -4.32 -4.46
CA LYS A 132 -25.55 -5.37 -3.46
C LYS A 132 -25.84 -6.75 -4.08
N ASP A 133 -26.35 -6.76 -5.30
CA ASP A 133 -26.61 -7.98 -6.08
C ASP A 133 -25.37 -8.50 -6.82
N GLY A 134 -24.22 -7.80 -6.70
CA GLY A 134 -22.96 -8.16 -7.35
C GLY A 134 -22.80 -7.65 -8.78
N SER A 135 -23.74 -6.85 -9.28
CA SER A 135 -23.57 -6.17 -10.57
C SER A 135 -22.50 -5.10 -10.48
N ILE A 136 -21.68 -4.95 -11.55
CA ILE A 136 -20.53 -4.05 -11.59
C ILE A 136 -20.77 -2.98 -12.65
N SER A 137 -20.55 -1.71 -12.30
CA SER A 137 -20.64 -0.59 -13.24
C SER A 137 -19.57 -0.66 -14.34
N ALA A 138 -19.73 0.12 -15.41
CA ALA A 138 -18.61 0.54 -16.23
C ALA A 138 -17.55 1.25 -15.36
N PRO A 139 -16.29 1.39 -15.82
CA PRO A 139 -15.29 2.22 -15.14
C PRO A 139 -15.83 3.64 -14.93
N ILE A 140 -15.66 4.16 -13.71
CA ILE A 140 -16.01 5.56 -13.39
C ILE A 140 -15.11 6.47 -14.21
N ALA A 141 -15.71 7.40 -14.95
CA ALA A 141 -15.00 8.36 -15.80
C ALA A 141 -14.28 9.44 -14.96
N GLY A 142 -13.37 10.19 -15.57
CA GLY A 142 -12.67 11.33 -14.95
C GLY A 142 -11.22 11.06 -14.52
N LEU A 143 -10.80 9.80 -14.39
CA LEU A 143 -9.42 9.45 -13.99
C LEU A 143 -8.39 9.70 -15.10
N THR A 144 -8.78 9.75 -16.35
CA THR A 144 -7.88 10.00 -17.50
C THR A 144 -7.23 11.39 -17.48
N THR A 145 -7.74 12.30 -16.63
CA THR A 145 -7.11 13.60 -16.40
C THR A 145 -5.83 13.52 -15.59
N LEU A 146 -5.60 12.39 -14.88
CA LEU A 146 -4.43 12.17 -14.01
C LEU A 146 -3.26 11.56 -14.78
N ALA A 147 -3.51 10.48 -15.49
CA ALA A 147 -2.53 9.76 -16.29
C ALA A 147 -3.22 8.94 -17.38
N ALA A 148 -2.45 8.51 -18.39
CA ALA A 148 -2.95 7.57 -19.38
C ALA A 148 -3.35 6.23 -18.70
N PRO A 149 -4.41 5.56 -19.18
CA PRO A 149 -4.94 4.35 -18.52
C PRO A 149 -3.92 3.21 -18.33
N ASP A 150 -2.99 3.06 -19.27
CA ASP A 150 -1.90 2.07 -19.23
C ASP A 150 -0.79 2.41 -18.23
N LYS A 151 -0.77 3.64 -17.72
CA LYS A 151 0.23 4.15 -16.76
C LYS A 151 -0.33 4.33 -15.35
N LEU A 152 -1.66 4.43 -15.24
CA LEU A 152 -2.36 4.64 -13.98
C LEU A 152 -2.55 3.32 -13.23
N GLY A 153 -2.16 3.28 -11.97
CA GLY A 153 -2.52 2.22 -11.05
C GLY A 153 -3.22 2.78 -9.82
N LEU A 154 -4.45 2.31 -9.55
CA LEU A 154 -5.20 2.73 -8.36
C LEU A 154 -4.83 1.88 -7.15
N LEU A 155 -4.82 2.52 -5.99
CA LEU A 155 -4.56 1.90 -4.70
C LEU A 155 -5.81 2.06 -3.80
N ASP A 156 -5.73 2.85 -2.74
CA ASP A 156 -6.84 3.02 -1.80
C ASP A 156 -7.91 3.99 -2.30
N VAL A 157 -9.12 3.84 -1.77
CA VAL A 157 -10.21 4.80 -1.90
C VAL A 157 -10.92 4.96 -0.57
N ALA A 158 -11.19 6.19 -0.18
CA ALA A 158 -11.90 6.53 1.04
C ALA A 158 -12.91 7.64 0.79
N LEU A 159 -14.09 7.54 1.40
CA LEU A 159 -15.06 8.62 1.36
C LEU A 159 -14.63 9.74 2.31
N ASP A 160 -14.83 10.99 1.88
CA ASP A 160 -14.73 12.15 2.78
C ASP A 160 -15.60 11.92 4.03
N PRO A 161 -15.17 12.26 5.24
CA PRO A 161 -16.02 12.20 6.44
C PRO A 161 -17.37 12.95 6.28
N ASN A 162 -17.46 13.92 5.37
CA ASN A 162 -18.67 14.66 5.02
C ASN A 162 -19.29 14.22 3.67
N PHE A 163 -18.98 13.02 3.18
CA PHE A 163 -19.42 12.52 1.87
C PHE A 163 -20.93 12.69 1.60
N ALA A 164 -21.76 12.49 2.62
CA ALA A 164 -23.21 12.68 2.49
C ALA A 164 -23.60 14.08 1.93
N ARG A 165 -22.78 15.11 2.21
CA ARG A 165 -22.99 16.48 1.78
C ARG A 165 -22.21 16.87 0.54
N ASN A 166 -20.94 16.45 0.44
CA ASN A 166 -20.02 16.95 -0.58
C ASN A 166 -19.71 15.94 -1.68
N LYS A 167 -20.12 14.67 -1.53
CA LYS A 167 -19.84 13.58 -2.46
C LYS A 167 -18.36 13.39 -2.82
N ARG A 168 -17.47 13.96 -2.00
CA ARG A 168 -16.03 13.89 -2.25
C ARG A 168 -15.48 12.53 -1.86
N VAL A 169 -14.66 11.96 -2.74
CA VAL A 169 -13.88 10.75 -2.52
C VAL A 169 -12.40 11.07 -2.63
N PHE A 170 -11.61 10.52 -1.75
CA PHE A 170 -10.15 10.55 -1.79
C PHE A 170 -9.65 9.21 -2.30
N PHE A 171 -8.61 9.23 -3.09
CA PHE A 171 -7.99 8.01 -3.57
C PHE A 171 -6.49 8.21 -3.77
N THR A 172 -5.77 7.12 -3.62
CA THR A 172 -4.34 7.07 -3.92
C THR A 172 -4.10 6.33 -5.22
N PHE A 173 -3.08 6.75 -5.92
CA PHE A 173 -2.68 6.13 -7.16
C PHE A 173 -1.18 6.25 -7.36
N PHE A 174 -0.64 5.44 -8.27
CA PHE A 174 0.70 5.63 -8.81
C PHE A 174 0.64 5.86 -10.30
N GLU A 175 1.60 6.60 -10.79
CA GLU A 175 1.83 6.80 -12.22
C GLU A 175 3.16 6.16 -12.61
N ARG A 176 3.17 5.40 -13.71
CA ARG A 176 4.39 4.91 -14.35
C ARG A 176 4.91 5.98 -15.30
N LEU A 177 6.03 6.59 -14.93
CA LEU A 177 6.70 7.61 -15.73
C LEU A 177 7.47 6.98 -16.90
N GLN A 178 7.78 7.78 -17.93
CA GLN A 178 8.42 7.28 -19.16
C GLN A 178 9.84 6.74 -18.94
N ASP A 179 10.54 7.24 -17.93
CA ASP A 179 11.91 6.88 -17.57
C ASP A 179 12.03 5.62 -16.70
N GLY A 180 10.91 4.89 -16.50
CA GLY A 180 10.89 3.71 -15.63
C GLY A 180 10.76 4.02 -14.14
N TYR A 181 10.47 5.28 -13.80
CA TYR A 181 10.16 5.69 -12.44
C TYR A 181 8.65 5.61 -12.17
N SER A 182 8.28 5.65 -10.91
CA SER A 182 6.89 5.84 -10.47
C SER A 182 6.83 6.66 -9.20
N ASN A 183 5.67 7.27 -9.00
CA ASN A 183 5.42 8.05 -7.79
C ASN A 183 4.07 7.67 -7.21
N THR A 184 3.90 7.90 -5.91
CA THR A 184 2.62 7.75 -5.21
C THR A 184 1.99 9.11 -5.04
N TYR A 185 0.70 9.19 -5.36
CA TYR A 185 -0.09 10.41 -5.32
C TYR A 185 -1.33 10.22 -4.45
N VAL A 186 -1.84 11.33 -3.94
CA VAL A 186 -3.19 11.45 -3.37
C VAL A 186 -3.98 12.43 -4.20
N ALA A 187 -5.20 12.05 -4.56
CA ALA A 187 -6.15 12.93 -5.21
C ALA A 187 -7.53 12.84 -4.54
N HIS A 188 -8.37 13.80 -4.82
CA HIS A 188 -9.80 13.69 -4.56
C HIS A 188 -10.62 14.12 -5.78
N GLY A 189 -11.89 13.75 -5.78
CA GLY A 189 -12.86 14.17 -6.77
C GLY A 189 -14.29 14.10 -6.20
N VAL A 190 -15.24 14.70 -6.86
CA VAL A 190 -16.67 14.66 -6.53
C VAL A 190 -17.31 13.51 -7.32
N LEU A 191 -17.84 12.51 -6.63
CA LEU A 191 -18.49 11.37 -7.26
C LEU A 191 -19.93 11.69 -7.63
N ASP A 192 -20.26 11.55 -8.90
CA ASP A 192 -21.61 11.46 -9.40
C ASP A 192 -21.92 9.99 -9.78
N GLU A 193 -22.65 9.31 -8.89
CA GLU A 193 -23.01 7.91 -9.06
C GLU A 193 -23.92 7.70 -10.27
N THR A 194 -24.79 8.69 -10.59
CA THR A 194 -25.75 8.62 -11.70
C THR A 194 -25.04 8.76 -13.04
N ALA A 195 -24.12 9.70 -13.13
CA ALA A 195 -23.31 9.91 -14.34
C ALA A 195 -22.20 8.85 -14.49
N GLY A 196 -21.86 8.13 -13.41
CA GLY A 196 -20.72 7.22 -13.39
C GLY A 196 -19.39 7.95 -13.62
N ALA A 197 -19.21 9.12 -12.96
CA ALA A 197 -18.07 10.00 -13.19
C ALA A 197 -17.54 10.65 -11.92
N LEU A 198 -16.24 10.96 -11.91
CA LEU A 198 -15.60 11.89 -10.98
C LEU A 198 -15.43 13.26 -11.66
N TYR A 199 -15.88 14.28 -10.98
CA TYR A 199 -15.66 15.67 -11.35
C TYR A 199 -14.66 16.34 -10.39
N GLU A 200 -14.11 17.48 -10.79
CA GLU A 200 -13.17 18.27 -9.98
C GLU A 200 -11.99 17.47 -9.44
N VAL A 201 -11.50 16.53 -10.25
CA VAL A 201 -10.38 15.66 -9.85
C VAL A 201 -9.12 16.50 -9.66
N THR A 202 -8.60 16.50 -8.43
CA THR A 202 -7.46 17.32 -8.02
C THR A 202 -6.43 16.47 -7.27
N VAL A 203 -5.17 16.52 -7.74
CA VAL A 203 -4.02 15.96 -7.00
C VAL A 203 -3.66 16.91 -5.87
N ILE A 204 -3.65 16.41 -4.65
CA ILE A 204 -3.35 17.19 -3.44
C ILE A 204 -1.98 16.87 -2.84
N PHE A 205 -1.44 15.70 -3.11
CA PHE A 205 -0.13 15.29 -2.60
C PHE A 205 0.61 14.42 -3.61
N ARG A 206 1.93 14.57 -3.61
CA ARG A 206 2.85 13.78 -4.42
C ARG A 206 4.06 13.43 -3.57
N ALA A 207 4.28 12.15 -3.33
CA ALA A 207 5.44 11.68 -2.58
C ALA A 207 6.76 11.98 -3.32
N ILE A 208 7.79 12.36 -2.59
CA ILE A 208 9.10 12.67 -3.13
C ILE A 208 10.21 11.80 -2.49
N PRO A 209 11.23 11.43 -3.29
CA PRO A 209 11.31 11.54 -4.76
C PRO A 209 10.50 10.48 -5.48
N ALA A 210 10.35 10.61 -6.79
CA ALA A 210 9.95 9.49 -7.64
C ALA A 210 11.02 8.40 -7.54
N ALA A 211 10.61 7.14 -7.57
CA ALA A 211 11.50 6.00 -7.42
C ALA A 211 11.43 5.05 -8.62
N PRO A 212 12.56 4.41 -9.01
CA PRO A 212 12.56 3.43 -10.09
C PRO A 212 11.62 2.25 -9.77
N VAL A 213 10.95 1.75 -10.79
CA VAL A 213 10.19 0.51 -10.71
C VAL A 213 11.18 -0.65 -10.86
N LYS A 214 11.49 -1.33 -9.76
CA LYS A 214 12.38 -2.50 -9.73
C LYS A 214 11.55 -3.78 -9.61
N ASN A 215 11.81 -4.75 -10.47
CA ASN A 215 11.39 -6.15 -10.32
C ASN A 215 9.93 -6.37 -9.87
N PHE A 216 8.97 -5.61 -10.44
CA PHE A 216 7.54 -5.69 -10.09
C PHE A 216 7.18 -5.31 -8.65
N SER A 217 8.16 -5.14 -7.76
CA SER A 217 7.95 -4.65 -6.41
C SER A 217 7.83 -3.13 -6.46
N MET A 218 6.65 -2.62 -6.21
CA MET A 218 6.43 -1.17 -6.24
C MET A 218 6.42 -0.57 -4.84
N LYS A 219 6.13 -1.36 -3.80
CA LYS A 219 6.07 -0.91 -2.39
C LYS A 219 5.54 0.52 -2.27
N GLN A 220 4.36 0.74 -2.83
CA GLN A 220 3.81 2.09 -2.93
C GLN A 220 3.31 2.64 -1.59
N GLY A 221 2.84 1.74 -0.71
CA GLY A 221 2.01 2.15 0.40
C GLY A 221 0.64 2.64 -0.10
N GLY A 222 0.23 3.81 0.35
CA GLY A 222 -0.91 4.53 -0.22
C GLY A 222 -2.25 4.23 0.45
N ARG A 223 -2.33 3.57 1.61
CA ARG A 223 -3.58 3.49 2.40
C ARG A 223 -3.97 4.87 2.93
N ILE A 224 -5.26 5.15 3.04
CA ILE A 224 -5.79 6.40 3.58
C ILE A 224 -6.50 6.12 4.91
N ALA A 225 -6.05 6.78 5.97
CA ALA A 225 -6.76 6.79 7.24
C ALA A 225 -7.10 8.23 7.64
N PHE A 226 -8.41 8.54 7.72
CA PHE A 226 -8.86 9.84 8.20
C PHE A 226 -8.77 9.91 9.72
N ALA A 227 -8.16 10.96 10.23
CA ALA A 227 -8.24 11.33 11.62
C ALA A 227 -9.61 11.97 11.96
N LYS A 228 -9.91 12.12 13.25
CA LYS A 228 -11.18 12.72 13.71
C LYS A 228 -11.36 14.19 13.30
N ASP A 229 -10.26 14.91 13.10
CA ASP A 229 -10.25 16.31 12.62
C ASP A 229 -10.37 16.43 11.10
N GLY A 230 -10.42 15.29 10.39
CA GLY A 230 -10.52 15.23 8.93
C GLY A 230 -9.18 15.25 8.20
N SER A 231 -8.05 15.35 8.90
CA SER A 231 -6.73 15.18 8.30
C SER A 231 -6.49 13.72 7.85
N LEU A 232 -5.49 13.51 6.99
CA LEU A 232 -5.21 12.20 6.38
C LEU A 232 -3.84 11.69 6.81
N PHE A 233 -3.79 10.43 7.18
CA PHE A 233 -2.55 9.67 7.34
C PHE A 233 -2.35 8.77 6.13
N LEU A 234 -1.11 8.70 5.66
CA LEU A 234 -0.70 7.99 4.45
C LEU A 234 0.64 7.26 4.69
N PRO A 235 0.73 5.97 4.46
CA PRO A 235 2.01 5.27 4.42
C PRO A 235 2.61 5.37 3.02
N ILE A 236 3.90 5.63 2.94
CA ILE A 236 4.69 5.61 1.70
C ILE A 236 5.85 4.64 1.89
N GLY A 237 5.91 3.60 1.06
CA GLY A 237 6.93 2.57 1.16
C GLY A 237 8.34 3.05 0.81
N ASP A 238 9.36 2.29 1.20
CA ASP A 238 10.78 2.59 0.98
C ASP A 238 11.18 2.50 -0.50
N ARG A 239 10.35 1.90 -1.34
CA ARG A 239 10.50 1.76 -2.79
C ARG A 239 11.80 1.06 -3.18
N ASP A 240 12.39 0.24 -2.30
CA ASP A 240 13.71 -0.40 -2.48
C ASP A 240 14.84 0.61 -2.77
N GLN A 241 14.76 1.82 -2.21
CA GLN A 241 15.72 2.88 -2.48
C GLN A 241 16.84 2.97 -1.44
N GLY A 242 17.99 3.46 -1.92
CA GLY A 242 19.19 3.60 -1.11
C GLY A 242 19.92 2.26 -0.90
N THR A 243 21.15 2.33 -0.43
CA THR A 243 21.95 1.15 -0.10
C THR A 243 22.42 1.27 1.35
N PRO A 244 22.11 0.32 2.20
CA PRO A 244 21.08 -0.73 2.13
C PRO A 244 19.71 -0.22 2.66
N TRP A 245 18.87 0.33 1.81
CA TRP A 245 17.51 0.85 2.12
C TRP A 245 17.45 1.98 3.16
N MET A 246 18.54 2.66 3.40
CA MET A 246 18.66 3.75 4.40
C MET A 246 17.78 4.98 4.10
N VAL A 247 17.15 5.03 2.94
CA VAL A 247 16.17 6.06 2.60
C VAL A 247 15.04 6.16 3.65
N ALA A 248 14.65 5.05 4.26
CA ALA A 248 13.64 5.03 5.32
C ALA A 248 14.08 5.77 6.60
N GLN A 249 15.39 5.96 6.81
CA GLN A 249 15.98 6.69 7.95
C GLN A 249 16.27 8.16 7.64
N GLN A 250 16.27 8.56 6.36
CA GLN A 250 16.51 9.95 5.95
C GLN A 250 15.19 10.73 6.08
N THR A 251 15.26 12.01 6.37
CA THR A 251 14.07 12.84 6.67
C THR A 251 13.81 13.95 5.64
N ASP A 252 14.55 13.95 4.55
CA ASP A 252 14.42 14.85 3.40
C ASP A 252 13.63 14.25 2.23
N ASN A 253 12.93 13.15 2.50
CA ASN A 253 12.10 12.41 1.53
C ASN A 253 10.93 11.70 2.24
N ASP A 254 9.92 11.27 1.46
CA ASP A 254 8.71 10.60 1.97
C ASP A 254 8.83 9.06 2.03
N LEU A 255 9.92 8.48 1.50
CA LEU A 255 10.04 7.04 1.34
C LEU A 255 10.32 6.33 2.67
N GLY A 256 9.53 5.29 3.00
CA GLY A 256 9.60 4.57 4.27
C GLY A 256 9.06 5.39 5.45
N LYS A 257 7.96 6.12 5.23
CA LYS A 257 7.36 7.07 6.20
C LYS A 257 5.87 6.86 6.35
N ILE A 258 5.35 7.31 7.48
CA ILE A 258 3.93 7.68 7.61
C ILE A 258 3.85 9.21 7.46
N ILE A 259 3.03 9.66 6.53
CA ILE A 259 2.79 11.07 6.19
C ILE A 259 1.47 11.50 6.83
N HIS A 260 1.39 12.74 7.31
CA HIS A 260 0.18 13.33 7.87
C HIS A 260 -0.07 14.71 7.28
N ILE A 261 -1.17 14.84 6.53
CA ILE A 261 -1.54 16.03 5.76
C ILE A 261 -3.00 16.41 5.97
N THR A 262 -3.33 17.65 5.65
CA THR A 262 -4.72 18.15 5.55
C THR A 262 -5.40 17.59 4.28
N GLN A 263 -6.70 17.81 4.15
CA GLN A 263 -7.45 17.46 2.93
C GLN A 263 -7.04 18.28 1.69
N ASP A 264 -6.27 19.35 1.89
CA ASP A 264 -5.70 20.18 0.82
C ASP A 264 -4.23 19.83 0.52
N GLY A 265 -3.70 18.76 1.15
CA GLY A 265 -2.34 18.28 0.93
C GLY A 265 -1.23 19.03 1.68
N LEU A 266 -1.60 19.96 2.57
CA LEU A 266 -0.63 20.69 3.38
C LEU A 266 -0.23 19.86 4.62
N PRO A 267 0.99 20.01 5.14
CA PRO A 267 1.38 19.37 6.40
C PRO A 267 0.38 19.71 7.52
N ALA A 268 -0.06 18.72 8.29
CA ALA A 268 -1.00 18.93 9.38
C ALA A 268 -0.34 19.68 10.55
N ALA A 269 -1.12 20.54 11.24
CA ALA A 269 -0.61 21.47 12.24
C ALA A 269 0.04 20.80 13.47
N ASN A 270 -0.31 19.52 13.76
CA ASN A 270 0.22 18.76 14.88
C ASN A 270 1.35 17.78 14.49
N ASN A 271 1.95 17.93 13.31
CA ASN A 271 3.07 17.10 12.88
C ASN A 271 4.30 17.34 13.77
N PRO A 272 5.00 16.25 14.17
CA PRO A 272 6.11 16.34 15.11
C PRO A 272 7.32 17.10 14.56
N TYR A 273 7.43 17.22 13.24
CA TYR A 273 8.57 17.83 12.54
C TYR A 273 8.22 19.15 11.83
N LEU A 274 7.01 19.68 12.00
CA LEU A 274 6.48 20.85 11.26
C LEU A 274 7.44 22.06 11.21
N HIS A 275 8.23 22.25 12.25
CA HIS A 275 9.16 23.37 12.34
C HIS A 275 10.62 22.93 12.47
N LYS A 276 10.94 21.67 12.16
CA LYS A 276 12.31 21.14 12.29
C LYS A 276 13.08 21.35 10.99
N PRO A 277 14.15 22.18 10.98
CA PRO A 277 14.96 22.39 9.78
C PRO A 277 15.54 21.09 9.23
N GLY A 278 15.51 20.92 7.89
CA GLY A 278 16.05 19.74 7.21
C GLY A 278 15.20 18.46 7.31
N VAL A 279 14.00 18.58 7.84
CA VAL A 279 13.01 17.47 7.89
C VAL A 279 11.76 17.91 7.13
N LEU A 280 11.19 17.02 6.30
CA LEU A 280 9.92 17.30 5.63
C LEU A 280 8.81 17.46 6.66
N PRO A 281 8.05 18.56 6.61
CA PRO A 281 7.08 18.91 7.65
C PRO A 281 5.85 17.98 7.70
N GLU A 282 5.55 17.25 6.63
CA GLU A 282 4.47 16.27 6.54
C GLU A 282 4.77 14.94 7.21
N ILE A 283 6.01 14.65 7.57
CA ILE A 283 6.40 13.39 8.19
C ILE A 283 5.79 13.25 9.59
N TRP A 284 5.10 12.11 9.83
CA TRP A 284 4.61 11.71 11.15
C TRP A 284 5.56 10.75 11.86
N SER A 285 6.03 9.72 11.15
CA SER A 285 7.00 8.73 11.65
C SER A 285 7.89 8.21 10.53
N ILE A 286 9.01 7.59 10.88
CA ILE A 286 10.03 7.11 9.94
C ILE A 286 10.40 5.66 10.19
N GLY A 287 11.14 5.06 9.26
CA GLY A 287 11.77 3.76 9.47
C GLY A 287 10.84 2.58 9.22
N THR A 288 9.92 2.70 8.29
CA THR A 288 9.04 1.64 7.81
C THR A 288 9.45 1.16 6.41
N ARG A 289 9.04 -0.05 5.99
CA ARG A 289 9.48 -0.68 4.75
C ARG A 289 8.43 -0.67 3.65
N SER A 290 7.42 -1.50 3.74
CA SER A 290 6.40 -1.71 2.71
C SER A 290 5.04 -1.83 3.36
N GLN A 291 4.50 -0.69 3.69
CA GLN A 291 3.24 -0.60 4.40
C GLN A 291 2.07 -0.89 3.46
N GLU A 292 1.19 -1.80 3.84
CA GLU A 292 0.05 -2.23 3.04
C GLU A 292 -1.30 -2.04 3.73
N GLY A 293 -1.30 -1.73 5.03
CA GLY A 293 -2.49 -1.43 5.80
C GLY A 293 -2.28 -0.30 6.78
N LEU A 294 -3.31 0.52 7.00
CA LEU A 294 -3.31 1.63 7.95
C LEU A 294 -4.74 1.84 8.46
N ALA A 295 -4.94 1.84 9.76
CA ALA A 295 -6.25 2.04 10.35
C ALA A 295 -6.18 2.62 11.76
N PHE A 296 -7.18 3.41 12.13
CA PHE A 296 -7.40 3.79 13.52
C PHE A 296 -8.20 2.70 14.25
N ASP A 297 -7.74 2.31 15.43
CA ASP A 297 -8.58 1.56 16.37
C ASP A 297 -9.74 2.48 16.84
N PRO A 298 -10.99 2.15 16.54
CA PRO A 298 -12.12 2.99 16.89
C PRO A 298 -12.34 3.12 18.40
N LYS A 299 -11.79 2.21 19.20
CA LYS A 299 -11.92 2.19 20.66
C LYS A 299 -10.90 3.10 21.35
N THR A 300 -9.64 3.02 20.93
CA THR A 300 -8.54 3.77 21.56
C THR A 300 -8.19 5.06 20.82
N GLY A 301 -8.49 5.12 19.52
CA GLY A 301 -8.07 6.19 18.63
C GLY A 301 -6.59 6.09 18.24
N HIS A 302 -5.92 4.99 18.56
CA HIS A 302 -4.55 4.74 18.16
C HIS A 302 -4.48 4.41 16.67
N LEU A 303 -3.44 4.88 16.01
CA LEU A 303 -3.14 4.55 14.61
C LEU A 303 -2.27 3.30 14.56
N TRP A 304 -2.68 2.35 13.72
CA TRP A 304 -2.00 1.09 13.50
C TRP A 304 -1.65 0.91 12.03
N GLU A 305 -0.56 0.22 11.80
CA GLU A 305 -0.01 -0.04 10.48
C GLU A 305 0.47 -1.48 10.39
N ILE A 306 0.39 -2.08 9.19
CA ILE A 306 1.01 -3.37 8.86
C ILE A 306 1.91 -3.22 7.66
N GLU A 307 3.05 -3.92 7.71
CA GLU A 307 4.03 -3.87 6.63
C GLU A 307 4.67 -5.23 6.30
N HIS A 308 5.12 -5.35 5.06
CA HIS A 308 5.90 -6.49 4.64
C HIS A 308 7.33 -6.40 5.15
N GLY A 309 7.78 -7.42 5.85
CA GLY A 309 9.18 -7.73 6.04
C GLY A 309 9.85 -8.19 4.74
N PRO A 310 11.14 -8.47 4.77
CA PRO A 310 11.83 -9.09 3.61
C PRO A 310 11.53 -10.60 3.53
N ARG A 311 12.37 -11.43 4.08
CA ARG A 311 12.16 -12.85 4.29
C ARG A 311 12.02 -13.10 5.78
N GLY A 312 10.78 -13.30 6.28
CA GLY A 312 10.41 -13.16 7.68
C GLY A 312 10.18 -11.71 8.09
N GLY A 313 9.56 -11.51 9.25
CA GLY A 313 9.43 -10.21 9.90
C GLY A 313 8.46 -9.25 9.24
N ASP A 314 7.31 -9.73 8.75
CA ASP A 314 6.13 -8.87 8.54
C ASP A 314 5.69 -8.31 9.89
N GLU A 315 5.21 -7.07 9.96
CA GLU A 315 5.00 -6.39 11.23
C GLU A 315 3.59 -5.78 11.37
N LEU A 316 3.08 -5.77 12.60
CA LEU A 316 1.96 -4.96 13.04
C LEU A 316 2.48 -3.92 14.02
N ASN A 317 2.37 -2.67 13.65
CA ASN A 317 2.95 -1.52 14.35
C ASN A 317 1.88 -0.60 14.96
N LEU A 318 2.11 -0.15 16.20
CA LEU A 318 1.36 0.93 16.86
C LEU A 318 2.05 2.26 16.56
N ILE A 319 1.47 3.07 15.66
CA ILE A 319 2.12 4.26 15.12
C ILE A 319 1.98 5.46 16.05
N LYS A 320 3.12 6.05 16.40
CA LYS A 320 3.24 7.21 17.30
C LYS A 320 3.97 8.37 16.61
N PRO A 321 3.64 9.63 16.96
CA PRO A 321 4.29 10.80 16.37
C PRO A 321 5.79 10.84 16.69
N GLY A 322 6.60 11.17 15.69
CA GLY A 322 8.03 11.38 15.84
C GLY A 322 8.87 10.13 16.09
N LYS A 323 8.26 8.92 16.01
CA LYS A 323 8.95 7.66 16.28
C LYS A 323 9.59 7.07 15.03
N ASN A 324 10.60 6.23 15.28
CA ASN A 324 11.36 5.50 14.27
C ASN A 324 11.14 3.99 14.47
N TYR A 325 10.59 3.33 13.45
CA TYR A 325 10.27 1.90 13.45
C TYR A 325 11.43 1.01 13.00
N GLY A 326 12.57 1.63 12.71
CA GLY A 326 13.88 0.97 12.67
C GLY A 326 14.31 0.39 11.35
N TRP A 327 13.43 0.16 10.37
CA TRP A 327 13.85 -0.34 9.07
C TRP A 327 14.89 0.58 8.40
N PRO A 328 16.04 0.07 7.86
CA PRO A 328 16.52 -1.32 7.86
C PRO A 328 17.54 -1.62 8.98
N ILE A 329 17.64 -0.77 10.01
CA ILE A 329 18.61 -0.92 11.12
C ILE A 329 18.28 -2.13 11.98
N ILE A 330 16.97 -2.33 12.27
CA ILE A 330 16.42 -3.49 12.95
C ILE A 330 15.38 -4.16 12.06
N THR A 331 15.28 -5.49 12.13
CA THR A 331 14.23 -6.26 11.45
C THR A 331 14.17 -7.68 12.02
N HIS A 332 12.96 -8.24 12.10
CA HIS A 332 12.71 -9.64 12.45
C HIS A 332 12.85 -10.59 11.24
N GLY A 333 13.33 -10.10 10.10
CA GLY A 333 13.58 -10.89 8.90
C GLY A 333 15.04 -10.90 8.46
N ILE A 334 15.31 -11.64 7.39
CA ILE A 334 16.60 -11.70 6.70
C ILE A 334 16.42 -11.31 5.23
N ASP A 335 17.50 -10.99 4.53
CA ASP A 335 17.44 -10.71 3.10
C ASP A 335 17.09 -11.99 2.29
N TYR A 336 16.55 -11.81 1.08
CA TYR A 336 16.11 -12.90 0.21
C TYR A 336 17.21 -13.96 -0.08
N PRO A 337 18.48 -13.61 -0.21
CA PRO A 337 19.57 -14.60 -0.33
C PRO A 337 19.82 -15.40 0.96
N GLY A 338 19.15 -15.10 2.08
CA GLY A 338 19.35 -15.80 3.35
C GLY A 338 20.45 -15.20 4.23
N VAL A 339 20.84 -13.96 3.99
CA VAL A 339 21.87 -13.25 4.77
C VAL A 339 21.24 -12.20 5.70
N PRO A 340 21.89 -11.82 6.81
CA PRO A 340 21.40 -10.76 7.66
C PRO A 340 21.30 -9.41 6.94
N ILE A 341 20.32 -8.58 7.33
CA ILE A 341 20.20 -7.19 6.91
C ILE A 341 20.93 -6.32 7.94
N GLY A 342 21.80 -5.43 7.46
CA GLY A 342 22.63 -4.58 8.32
C GLY A 342 23.44 -5.40 9.34
N GLU A 343 23.30 -5.08 10.62
CA GLU A 343 23.94 -5.80 11.73
C GLU A 343 23.19 -7.09 12.13
N GLY A 344 22.06 -7.41 11.49
CA GLY A 344 21.22 -8.58 11.80
C GLY A 344 20.48 -8.48 13.14
N ILE A 345 20.38 -7.30 13.73
CA ILE A 345 19.75 -7.07 15.03
C ILE A 345 18.24 -6.84 14.90
N THR A 346 17.50 -7.22 15.92
CA THR A 346 16.03 -7.09 15.98
C THR A 346 15.57 -5.96 16.91
N ALA A 347 16.48 -5.42 17.72
CA ALA A 347 16.18 -4.33 18.66
C ALA A 347 17.36 -3.39 18.80
N LYS A 348 17.08 -2.09 18.99
CA LYS A 348 18.06 -1.05 19.29
C LYS A 348 17.37 0.06 20.09
N GLU A 349 18.09 0.62 21.07
CA GLU A 349 17.58 1.75 21.85
C GLU A 349 17.17 2.93 20.96
N GLY A 350 15.98 3.51 21.24
CA GLY A 350 15.43 4.62 20.46
C GLY A 350 14.62 4.21 19.23
N LEU A 351 14.57 2.91 18.90
CA LEU A 351 13.74 2.37 17.83
C LEU A 351 12.52 1.63 18.41
N GLU A 352 11.35 1.86 17.83
CA GLU A 352 10.11 1.21 18.25
C GLU A 352 10.11 -0.26 17.80
N GLN A 353 9.46 -1.10 18.59
CA GLN A 353 9.27 -2.52 18.31
C GLN A 353 7.87 -2.75 17.77
N PRO A 354 7.68 -3.71 16.83
CA PRO A 354 6.35 -4.12 16.44
C PRO A 354 5.59 -4.71 17.63
N VAL A 355 4.29 -4.48 17.64
CA VAL A 355 3.38 -5.14 18.59
C VAL A 355 3.28 -6.63 18.29
N TYR A 356 3.33 -6.98 17.01
CA TYR A 356 3.33 -8.35 16.52
C TYR A 356 4.15 -8.47 15.25
N TYR A 357 4.78 -9.63 15.02
CA TYR A 357 5.42 -9.93 13.76
C TYR A 357 5.17 -11.38 13.32
N TRP A 358 5.16 -11.58 12.01
CA TRP A 358 5.02 -12.91 11.41
C TRP A 358 6.36 -13.38 10.83
N ASP A 359 6.76 -14.54 11.29
CA ASP A 359 7.90 -15.27 10.71
C ASP A 359 7.61 -16.79 10.75
N PRO A 360 7.38 -17.40 9.57
CA PRO A 360 7.46 -16.89 8.18
C PRO A 360 6.41 -15.82 7.83
N VAL A 361 6.71 -15.03 6.77
CA VAL A 361 5.85 -13.95 6.28
C VAL A 361 4.47 -14.44 5.84
N ILE A 362 3.43 -13.63 6.09
CA ILE A 362 2.08 -13.77 5.51
C ILE A 362 1.84 -12.80 4.35
N ALA A 363 2.74 -11.83 4.12
CA ALA A 363 2.59 -10.68 3.24
C ALA A 363 1.28 -9.93 3.52
N PRO A 364 1.19 -9.18 4.63
CA PRO A 364 -0.03 -8.51 5.08
C PRO A 364 -0.49 -7.44 4.09
N SER A 365 -1.80 -7.19 4.00
CA SER A 365 -2.38 -6.29 2.99
C SER A 365 -3.41 -5.31 3.56
N GLY A 366 -4.69 -5.69 3.67
CA GLY A 366 -5.71 -4.86 4.31
C GLY A 366 -5.67 -4.98 5.83
N LEU A 367 -6.04 -3.90 6.53
CA LEU A 367 -6.12 -3.83 7.99
C LEU A 367 -7.48 -3.26 8.40
N ALA A 368 -8.23 -3.95 9.26
CA ALA A 368 -9.50 -3.45 9.76
C ALA A 368 -9.77 -3.88 11.21
N PHE A 369 -10.06 -2.91 12.07
CA PHE A 369 -10.57 -3.19 13.42
C PHE A 369 -12.05 -3.55 13.37
N TYR A 370 -12.42 -4.58 14.11
CA TYR A 370 -13.83 -4.93 14.22
C TYR A 370 -14.60 -3.92 15.08
N LYS A 371 -15.50 -3.20 14.46
CA LYS A 371 -16.37 -2.19 15.08
C LYS A 371 -17.86 -2.52 15.02
N GLY A 372 -18.19 -3.71 14.48
CA GLY A 372 -19.56 -4.18 14.33
C GLY A 372 -20.16 -4.77 15.61
N ASN A 373 -21.47 -5.07 15.55
CA ASN A 373 -22.18 -5.80 16.61
C ASN A 373 -22.63 -7.18 16.13
N LEU A 374 -22.43 -7.51 14.86
CA LEU A 374 -22.91 -8.76 14.27
C LEU A 374 -22.15 -9.98 14.84
N PHE A 375 -20.86 -9.81 15.13
CA PHE A 375 -20.02 -10.81 15.80
C PHE A 375 -19.53 -10.28 17.16
N PRO A 376 -20.30 -10.46 18.25
CA PRO A 376 -19.86 -10.01 19.58
C PRO A 376 -18.52 -10.59 20.04
N GLN A 377 -18.20 -11.81 19.56
CA GLN A 377 -16.95 -12.53 19.86
C GLN A 377 -15.71 -11.90 19.18
N TRP A 378 -15.92 -11.14 18.09
CA TRP A 378 -14.84 -10.44 17.39
C TRP A 378 -14.57 -9.03 17.92
N LYS A 379 -15.23 -8.62 18.99
CA LYS A 379 -14.89 -7.37 19.69
C LYS A 379 -13.42 -7.41 20.11
N ASN A 380 -12.73 -6.28 19.95
CA ASN A 380 -11.30 -6.13 20.16
C ASN A 380 -10.41 -6.95 19.18
N SER A 381 -10.94 -7.38 18.05
CA SER A 381 -10.15 -8.01 17.00
C SER A 381 -9.73 -6.99 15.94
N VAL A 382 -8.55 -7.21 15.39
CA VAL A 382 -8.08 -6.63 14.16
C VAL A 382 -7.92 -7.72 13.11
N PHE A 383 -8.36 -7.46 11.89
CA PHE A 383 -8.24 -8.35 10.75
C PHE A 383 -7.13 -7.89 9.85
N VAL A 384 -6.31 -8.83 9.38
CA VAL A 384 -5.18 -8.62 8.47
C VAL A 384 -5.33 -9.56 7.28
N GLY A 385 -5.38 -9.01 6.07
CA GLY A 385 -5.36 -9.84 4.86
C GLY A 385 -3.96 -10.38 4.62
N GLY A 386 -3.81 -11.68 4.37
CA GLY A 386 -2.54 -12.32 4.01
C GLY A 386 -2.49 -12.67 2.52
N LEU A 387 -1.57 -12.04 1.78
CA LEU A 387 -1.37 -12.37 0.36
C LEU A 387 -0.62 -13.69 0.22
N ARG A 388 0.51 -13.84 0.92
CA ARG A 388 1.30 -15.07 0.91
C ARG A 388 0.69 -16.11 1.86
N GLY A 389 0.16 -15.67 3.00
CA GLY A 389 -0.55 -16.55 3.94
C GLY A 389 -1.85 -17.14 3.38
N ARG A 390 -2.43 -16.51 2.33
CA ARG A 390 -3.69 -16.94 1.70
C ARG A 390 -4.82 -17.14 2.72
N MET A 391 -4.90 -16.22 3.67
CA MET A 391 -5.87 -16.25 4.76
C MET A 391 -6.27 -14.83 5.14
N LEU A 392 -7.37 -14.71 5.84
CA LEU A 392 -7.70 -13.54 6.62
C LEU A 392 -7.28 -13.84 8.07
N ASP A 393 -6.26 -13.17 8.55
CA ASP A 393 -5.76 -13.37 9.91
C ASP A 393 -6.49 -12.47 10.89
N ARG A 394 -7.06 -13.05 11.95
CA ARG A 394 -7.73 -12.33 13.03
C ARG A 394 -6.84 -12.34 14.27
N LEU A 395 -6.38 -11.19 14.67
CA LEU A 395 -5.65 -11.00 15.92
C LEU A 395 -6.59 -10.46 17.01
N GLU A 396 -6.61 -11.09 18.16
CA GLU A 396 -7.31 -10.58 19.34
C GLU A 396 -6.38 -9.67 20.14
N LEU A 397 -6.86 -8.47 20.45
CA LEU A 397 -6.10 -7.44 21.15
C LEU A 397 -6.58 -7.23 22.59
N LYS A 398 -5.63 -7.11 23.51
CA LYS A 398 -5.87 -6.68 24.88
C LYS A 398 -4.80 -5.67 25.30
N ASN A 399 -5.22 -4.42 25.57
CA ASN A 399 -4.32 -3.33 25.95
C ASN A 399 -3.18 -3.13 24.93
N ASP A 400 -3.55 -3.02 23.65
CA ASP A 400 -2.63 -2.87 22.51
C ASP A 400 -1.59 -4.00 22.38
N LYS A 401 -1.89 -5.19 22.87
CA LYS A 401 -1.08 -6.40 22.70
C LYS A 401 -1.90 -7.50 22.06
N VAL A 402 -1.29 -8.27 21.17
CA VAL A 402 -1.89 -9.49 20.62
C VAL A 402 -1.90 -10.56 21.70
N VAL A 403 -3.06 -11.20 21.89
CA VAL A 403 -3.22 -12.28 22.91
C VAL A 403 -3.66 -13.60 22.28
N ALA A 404 -4.22 -13.56 21.06
CA ALA A 404 -4.59 -14.75 20.31
C ALA A 404 -4.63 -14.44 18.80
N GLU A 405 -4.54 -15.48 18.01
CA GLU A 405 -4.51 -15.45 16.54
C GLU A 405 -5.44 -16.51 15.96
N GLU A 406 -6.18 -16.19 14.87
CA GLU A 406 -7.08 -17.12 14.20
C GLU A 406 -7.03 -16.92 12.69
N PRO A 407 -6.48 -17.89 11.92
CA PRO A 407 -6.52 -17.85 10.47
C PRO A 407 -7.93 -18.22 9.97
N LEU A 408 -8.55 -17.32 9.25
CA LEU A 408 -9.86 -17.46 8.60
C LEU A 408 -9.70 -17.61 7.09
N LEU A 409 -10.70 -18.20 6.41
CA LEU A 409 -10.75 -18.35 4.95
C LEU A 409 -9.60 -19.16 4.35
N THR A 410 -8.93 -20.00 5.14
CA THR A 410 -7.82 -20.83 4.67
C THR A 410 -8.24 -21.82 3.60
N GLU A 411 -9.49 -22.28 3.63
CA GLU A 411 -10.09 -23.20 2.65
C GLU A 411 -10.24 -22.59 1.24
N LEU A 412 -10.18 -21.26 1.12
CA LEU A 412 -10.26 -20.58 -0.17
C LEU A 412 -8.95 -20.63 -0.95
N HIS A 413 -7.84 -20.91 -0.29
CA HIS A 413 -6.48 -20.86 -0.87
C HIS A 413 -6.17 -19.61 -1.69
N SER A 414 -6.84 -18.48 -1.36
CA SER A 414 -6.77 -17.23 -2.12
C SER A 414 -5.99 -16.16 -1.39
N ARG A 415 -5.21 -15.40 -2.14
CA ARG A 415 -4.54 -14.20 -1.65
C ARG A 415 -5.61 -13.18 -1.23
N ILE A 416 -5.57 -12.73 0.01
CA ILE A 416 -6.51 -11.73 0.54
C ILE A 416 -5.87 -10.35 0.37
N ARG A 417 -6.55 -9.45 -0.36
CA ARG A 417 -6.04 -8.12 -0.69
C ARG A 417 -6.54 -7.03 0.25
N ASP A 418 -7.82 -7.04 0.60
CA ASP A 418 -8.39 -6.04 1.49
C ASP A 418 -9.44 -6.64 2.41
N VAL A 419 -9.59 -6.05 3.56
CA VAL A 419 -10.63 -6.38 4.54
C VAL A 419 -11.23 -5.09 5.07
N ARG A 420 -12.55 -5.03 5.17
CA ARG A 420 -13.28 -3.90 5.74
C ARG A 420 -14.47 -4.40 6.57
N VAL A 421 -14.80 -3.66 7.62
CA VAL A 421 -16.01 -3.91 8.39
C VAL A 421 -17.11 -2.98 7.88
N GLY A 422 -18.17 -3.58 7.35
CA GLY A 422 -19.29 -2.83 6.77
C GLY A 422 -20.15 -2.12 7.83
N PRO A 423 -20.99 -1.18 7.39
CA PRO A 423 -21.94 -0.48 8.27
C PRO A 423 -22.99 -1.42 8.88
N ASP A 424 -23.22 -2.58 8.26
CA ASP A 424 -24.08 -3.66 8.76
C ASP A 424 -23.38 -4.57 9.78
N GLY A 425 -22.12 -4.34 10.07
CA GLY A 425 -21.30 -5.13 11.00
C GLY A 425 -20.74 -6.42 10.43
N ALA A 426 -21.00 -6.74 9.15
CA ALA A 426 -20.36 -7.85 8.46
C ALA A 426 -18.91 -7.51 8.08
N VAL A 427 -18.09 -8.55 7.90
CA VAL A 427 -16.73 -8.39 7.40
C VAL A 427 -16.73 -8.63 5.89
N TYR A 428 -16.16 -7.70 5.15
CA TYR A 428 -16.05 -7.76 3.70
C TYR A 428 -14.59 -7.94 3.30
N VAL A 429 -14.35 -8.80 2.33
CA VAL A 429 -13.01 -9.24 1.93
C VAL A 429 -12.88 -9.20 0.42
N LEU A 430 -11.80 -8.60 -0.07
CA LEU A 430 -11.37 -8.74 -1.46
C LEU A 430 -10.29 -9.82 -1.56
N THR A 431 -10.46 -10.76 -2.46
CA THR A 431 -9.33 -11.54 -2.94
C THR A 431 -8.52 -10.71 -3.94
N GLU A 432 -7.24 -11.02 -4.11
CA GLU A 432 -6.39 -10.25 -5.03
C GLU A 432 -6.80 -10.41 -6.50
N SER A 433 -7.45 -11.52 -6.84
CA SER A 433 -7.81 -11.82 -8.23
C SER A 433 -9.12 -11.16 -8.67
N ASP A 434 -10.25 -11.44 -7.98
CA ASP A 434 -11.55 -11.25 -8.61
C ASP A 434 -12.76 -11.13 -7.68
N ARG A 435 -12.66 -11.52 -6.38
CA ARG A 435 -13.86 -11.73 -5.55
C ARG A 435 -14.06 -10.66 -4.49
N LEU A 436 -15.33 -10.27 -4.31
CA LEU A 436 -15.84 -9.60 -3.13
C LEU A 436 -16.66 -10.61 -2.32
N LEU A 437 -16.21 -10.88 -1.11
CA LEU A 437 -16.81 -11.81 -0.16
C LEU A 437 -17.41 -11.04 1.02
N LYS A 438 -18.45 -11.62 1.61
CA LYS A 438 -19.12 -11.13 2.83
C LYS A 438 -19.15 -12.26 3.86
N LEU A 439 -18.68 -11.99 5.07
CA LEU A 439 -18.73 -12.88 6.22
C LEU A 439 -19.85 -12.45 7.16
N THR A 440 -20.74 -13.39 7.50
CA THR A 440 -21.83 -13.21 8.47
C THR A 440 -21.83 -14.36 9.46
N PRO A 441 -22.41 -14.22 10.67
CA PRO A 441 -22.57 -15.34 11.58
C PRO A 441 -23.29 -16.53 10.93
N LYS A 442 -22.87 -17.73 11.36
CA LYS A 442 -23.53 -18.97 10.93
C LYS A 442 -24.85 -19.16 11.63
#